data_cc964a4fd6e35cf2edb480264591fd30
#
_entry.id   cc964a4fd6e35cf2edb480264591fd30
#
_cell.length_a   1.000
_cell.length_b   1.000
_cell.length_c   1.000
_cell.angle_alpha   90.00
_cell.angle_beta   90.00
_cell.angle_gamma   90.00
#
_symmetry.space_group_name_H-M   'P 1'
#
loop_
_entity.id
_entity.type
_entity.pdbx_description
1 polymer ?
#
loop_
_entity_poly.entity_id
_entity_poly.type
_entity_poly.pdbx_seq_one_letter_code
_entity_poly.pdbx_strand_id
1 'polypeptide(L)'
;AQVSVLAEAMGMKVYFYDVVPKLPMGNAEQVGSLNDLLGLADVVSLHVPDTAATRWMIREEQIRAMKPKSYLINYARGKVVDIEALAAALRDKHLLGAAIDVFPEEPKGNDDEFISPLREFDNVILTPHIGGSTHEAQENIGTEVSEKLIRYSDNGSTLSAVNFPEVALPSHPDMHRLLHIHRNIPGILTQINTIFSENGINICGQYLQTNEDIGYVVIDVNKEYSQLAL
;
A
#
# COMPACT_ATOMS: atom_id res chain seq x y z
N ALA A 1 2.50 -9.22 -4.03
CA ALA A 1 2.23 -10.60 -3.66
C ALA A 1 1.74 -11.45 -4.85
N GLN A 2 0.56 -11.21 -5.44
CA GLN A 2 0.05 -12.03 -6.56
C GLN A 2 0.96 -11.98 -7.80
N VAL A 3 1.48 -10.81 -8.14
CA VAL A 3 2.44 -10.65 -9.25
C VAL A 3 3.70 -11.47 -9.04
N SER A 4 4.22 -11.56 -7.80
CA SER A 4 5.41 -12.38 -7.52
C SER A 4 5.15 -13.88 -7.74
N VAL A 5 3.98 -14.36 -7.33
CA VAL A 5 3.58 -15.77 -7.55
C VAL A 5 3.45 -16.08 -9.05
N LEU A 6 2.83 -15.19 -9.82
CA LEU A 6 2.70 -15.35 -11.27
C LEU A 6 4.05 -15.30 -11.98
N ALA A 7 4.92 -14.37 -11.61
CA ALA A 7 6.26 -14.26 -12.19
C ALA A 7 7.10 -15.52 -11.91
N GLU A 8 7.04 -16.03 -10.68
CA GLU A 8 7.71 -17.26 -10.29
C GLU A 8 7.18 -18.48 -11.09
N ALA A 9 5.87 -18.58 -11.27
CA ALA A 9 5.25 -19.62 -12.10
C ALA A 9 5.69 -19.57 -13.58
N MET A 10 6.11 -18.39 -14.05
CA MET A 10 6.72 -18.20 -15.38
C MET A 10 8.23 -18.47 -15.39
N GLY A 11 8.83 -18.93 -14.30
CA GLY A 11 10.24 -19.25 -14.17
C GLY A 11 11.14 -18.04 -13.87
N MET A 12 10.59 -16.91 -13.48
CA MET A 12 11.36 -15.73 -13.10
C MET A 12 11.86 -15.85 -11.66
N LYS A 13 13.06 -15.37 -11.38
CA LYS A 13 13.51 -15.11 -10.02
C LYS A 13 12.97 -13.75 -9.57
N VAL A 14 12.30 -13.73 -8.43
CA VAL A 14 11.62 -12.53 -7.95
C VAL A 14 12.40 -11.91 -6.80
N TYR A 15 12.72 -10.63 -6.94
CA TYR A 15 13.26 -9.77 -5.88
C TYR A 15 12.25 -8.69 -5.54
N PHE A 16 12.21 -8.24 -4.29
CA PHE A 16 11.39 -7.10 -3.91
C PHE A 16 12.11 -6.19 -2.91
N TYR A 17 11.74 -4.91 -2.95
CA TYR A 17 12.11 -3.90 -1.96
C TYR A 17 10.84 -3.24 -1.42
N ASP A 18 10.78 -3.08 -0.12
CA ASP A 18 9.75 -2.32 0.58
C ASP A 18 10.42 -1.61 1.78
N VAL A 19 9.94 -0.41 2.13
CA VAL A 19 10.43 0.36 3.28
C VAL A 19 10.07 -0.32 4.61
N VAL A 20 9.07 -1.20 4.60
CA VAL A 20 8.64 -2.01 5.74
C VAL A 20 9.06 -3.46 5.51
N PRO A 21 9.63 -4.15 6.52
CA PRO A 21 9.90 -5.58 6.42
C PRO A 21 8.62 -6.35 6.09
N LYS A 22 8.64 -7.12 5.02
CA LYS A 22 7.51 -7.95 4.56
C LYS A 22 7.93 -9.41 4.52
N LEU A 23 7.01 -10.29 4.88
CA LEU A 23 7.21 -11.72 4.67
C LEU A 23 7.18 -12.01 3.15
N PRO A 24 8.21 -12.66 2.61
CA PRO A 24 8.21 -13.03 1.21
C PRO A 24 7.14 -14.09 0.93
N MET A 25 6.56 -14.05 -0.27
CA MET A 25 5.69 -15.11 -0.76
C MET A 25 6.46 -15.97 -1.76
N GLY A 26 6.34 -17.29 -1.63
CA GLY A 26 7.09 -18.23 -2.46
C GLY A 26 8.61 -18.08 -2.25
N ASN A 27 9.35 -18.04 -3.34
CA ASN A 27 10.82 -17.87 -3.34
C ASN A 27 11.27 -16.42 -3.59
N ALA A 28 10.37 -15.44 -3.41
CA ALA A 28 10.72 -14.03 -3.56
C ALA A 28 11.72 -13.60 -2.47
N GLU A 29 12.78 -12.89 -2.84
CA GLU A 29 13.84 -12.43 -1.96
C GLU A 29 13.76 -10.93 -1.72
N GLN A 30 13.76 -10.48 -0.45
CA GLN A 30 13.86 -9.06 -0.13
C GLN A 30 15.28 -8.57 -0.25
N VAL A 31 15.49 -7.46 -0.96
CA VAL A 31 16.79 -6.78 -1.07
C VAL A 31 16.89 -5.58 -0.13
N GLY A 32 18.12 -5.15 0.17
CA GLY A 32 18.38 -4.13 1.18
C GLY A 32 18.04 -2.71 0.76
N SER A 33 18.06 -2.41 -0.54
CA SER A 33 17.80 -1.06 -1.06
C SER A 33 17.12 -1.07 -2.42
N LEU A 34 16.52 0.08 -2.78
CA LEU A 34 15.98 0.30 -4.11
C LEU A 34 17.07 0.14 -5.19
N ASN A 35 18.26 0.69 -4.95
CA ASN A 35 19.37 0.62 -5.92
C ASN A 35 19.85 -0.82 -6.15
N ASP A 36 19.87 -1.66 -5.11
CA ASP A 36 20.18 -3.09 -5.26
C ASP A 36 19.14 -3.77 -6.16
N LEU A 37 17.84 -3.48 -5.93
CA LEU A 37 16.77 -4.01 -6.78
C LEU A 37 16.95 -3.60 -8.24
N LEU A 38 17.16 -2.31 -8.49
CA LEU A 38 17.29 -1.76 -9.84
C LEU A 38 18.48 -2.37 -10.60
N GLY A 39 19.62 -2.58 -9.93
CA GLY A 39 20.81 -3.19 -10.51
C GLY A 39 20.71 -4.70 -10.77
N LEU A 40 19.78 -5.40 -10.09
CA LEU A 40 19.58 -6.85 -10.24
C LEU A 40 18.50 -7.22 -11.25
N ALA A 41 17.44 -6.40 -11.38
CA ALA A 41 16.24 -6.78 -12.09
C ALA A 41 16.33 -6.59 -13.61
N ASP A 42 15.86 -7.56 -14.37
CA ASP A 42 15.64 -7.44 -15.81
C ASP A 42 14.30 -6.78 -16.14
N VAL A 43 13.34 -6.90 -15.22
CA VAL A 43 12.02 -6.24 -15.28
C VAL A 43 11.74 -5.64 -13.91
N VAL A 44 11.51 -4.33 -13.86
CA VAL A 44 11.11 -3.60 -12.65
C VAL A 44 9.64 -3.29 -12.72
N SER A 45 8.86 -3.70 -11.70
CA SER A 45 7.44 -3.40 -11.58
C SER A 45 7.15 -2.62 -10.31
N LEU A 46 6.43 -1.50 -10.43
CA LEU A 46 6.14 -0.58 -9.33
C LEU A 46 4.77 -0.89 -8.71
N HIS A 47 4.73 -0.94 -7.36
CA HIS A 47 3.53 -1.26 -6.57
C HIS A 47 3.39 -0.35 -5.35
N VAL A 48 3.82 0.89 -5.45
CA VAL A 48 3.83 1.88 -4.36
C VAL A 48 2.68 2.88 -4.48
N PRO A 49 2.14 3.42 -3.37
CA PRO A 49 1.17 4.51 -3.41
C PRO A 49 1.83 5.83 -3.83
N ASP A 50 1.06 6.86 -4.20
CA ASP A 50 1.53 8.25 -4.34
C ASP A 50 1.58 8.91 -2.97
N THR A 51 2.78 9.08 -2.45
CA THR A 51 3.08 9.77 -1.19
C THR A 51 4.22 10.76 -1.40
N ALA A 52 4.51 11.61 -0.42
CA ALA A 52 5.66 12.51 -0.51
C ALA A 52 6.99 11.76 -0.71
N ALA A 53 7.12 10.55 -0.15
CA ALA A 53 8.32 9.72 -0.25
C ALA A 53 8.45 8.97 -1.58
N THR A 54 7.33 8.65 -2.24
CA THR A 54 7.34 7.87 -3.50
C THR A 54 7.17 8.74 -4.74
N ARG A 55 6.80 10.01 -4.57
CA ARG A 55 6.66 10.97 -5.67
C ARG A 55 8.01 11.21 -6.33
N TRP A 56 8.07 10.96 -7.63
CA TRP A 56 9.28 11.04 -8.44
C TRP A 56 10.43 10.19 -7.91
N MET A 57 10.13 9.04 -7.27
CA MET A 57 11.17 8.14 -6.77
C MET A 57 11.94 7.45 -7.89
N ILE A 58 11.38 7.34 -9.09
CA ILE A 58 12.05 6.78 -10.27
C ILE A 58 12.33 7.93 -11.25
N ARG A 59 13.47 8.57 -11.06
CA ARG A 59 14.00 9.65 -11.90
C ARG A 59 15.13 9.14 -12.78
N GLU A 60 15.81 10.05 -13.49
CA GLU A 60 16.94 9.70 -14.34
C GLU A 60 17.98 8.85 -13.64
N GLU A 61 18.39 9.22 -12.40
CA GLU A 61 19.37 8.48 -11.62
C GLU A 61 18.93 7.01 -11.39
N GLN A 62 17.70 6.79 -10.95
CA GLN A 62 17.16 5.44 -10.70
C GLN A 62 16.99 4.66 -12.02
N ILE A 63 16.53 5.31 -13.07
CA ILE A 63 16.41 4.69 -14.39
C ILE A 63 17.80 4.27 -14.91
N ARG A 64 18.84 5.10 -14.72
CA ARG A 64 20.22 4.77 -15.10
C ARG A 64 20.84 3.68 -14.22
N ALA A 65 20.38 3.53 -12.98
CA ALA A 65 20.78 2.44 -12.10
C ALA A 65 20.15 1.09 -12.48
N MET A 66 19.08 1.07 -13.28
CA MET A 66 18.53 -0.16 -13.83
C MET A 66 19.53 -0.85 -14.77
N LYS A 67 19.42 -2.17 -14.86
CA LYS A 67 20.24 -2.92 -15.83
C LYS A 67 20.04 -2.38 -17.24
N PRO A 68 21.12 -2.19 -18.02
CA PRO A 68 20.98 -1.92 -19.44
C PRO A 68 20.13 -3.01 -20.13
N LYS A 69 19.22 -2.57 -21.00
CA LYS A 69 18.28 -3.44 -21.72
C LYS A 69 17.21 -4.11 -20.85
N SER A 70 16.91 -3.55 -19.69
CA SER A 70 15.79 -3.96 -18.85
C SER A 70 14.48 -3.27 -19.25
N TYR A 71 13.40 -3.62 -18.54
CA TYR A 71 12.04 -3.11 -18.77
C TYR A 71 11.49 -2.46 -17.51
N LEU A 72 10.69 -1.40 -17.66
CA LEU A 72 9.97 -0.75 -16.56
C LEU A 72 8.46 -0.91 -16.72
N ILE A 73 7.78 -1.32 -15.64
CA ILE A 73 6.32 -1.45 -15.57
C ILE A 73 5.79 -0.51 -14.48
N ASN A 74 4.91 0.42 -14.84
CA ASN A 74 4.22 1.29 -13.89
C ASN A 74 2.70 1.17 -14.05
N TYR A 75 2.10 0.37 -13.18
CA TYR A 75 0.66 0.23 -12.98
C TYR A 75 0.26 0.70 -11.56
N ALA A 76 1.13 1.50 -10.93
CA ALA A 76 0.92 2.00 -9.57
C ALA A 76 0.32 3.41 -9.56
N ARG A 77 1.16 4.44 -9.72
CA ARG A 77 0.75 5.86 -9.75
C ARG A 77 1.63 6.64 -10.71
N GLY A 78 1.05 7.59 -11.46
CA GLY A 78 1.74 8.33 -12.51
C GLY A 78 2.91 9.16 -11.99
N LYS A 79 2.75 9.84 -10.86
CA LYS A 79 3.79 10.70 -10.26
C LYS A 79 4.95 9.94 -9.61
N VAL A 80 4.98 8.62 -9.67
CA VAL A 80 6.11 7.83 -9.17
C VAL A 80 7.29 7.87 -10.15
N VAL A 81 7.02 7.97 -11.46
CA VAL A 81 8.03 7.93 -12.53
C VAL A 81 8.12 9.28 -13.24
N ASP A 82 9.35 9.73 -13.45
CA ASP A 82 9.66 10.86 -14.35
C ASP A 82 9.55 10.38 -15.80
N ILE A 83 8.50 10.79 -16.48
CA ILE A 83 8.16 10.35 -17.85
C ILE A 83 9.19 10.88 -18.88
N GLU A 84 9.75 12.09 -18.68
CA GLU A 84 10.77 12.63 -19.57
C GLU A 84 12.09 11.85 -19.45
N ALA A 85 12.49 11.52 -18.23
CA ALA A 85 13.66 10.68 -17.99
C ALA A 85 13.46 9.27 -18.56
N LEU A 86 12.27 8.70 -18.45
CA LEU A 86 11.92 7.41 -19.06
C LEU A 86 12.02 7.47 -20.59
N ALA A 87 11.44 8.51 -21.21
CA ALA A 87 11.51 8.71 -22.66
C ALA A 87 12.97 8.86 -23.13
N ALA A 88 13.81 9.59 -22.42
CA ALA A 88 15.24 9.71 -22.73
C ALA A 88 15.95 8.34 -22.69
N ALA A 89 15.68 7.52 -21.67
CA ALA A 89 16.30 6.19 -21.52
C ALA A 89 15.82 5.17 -22.57
N LEU A 90 14.59 5.32 -23.05
CA LEU A 90 14.07 4.53 -24.18
C LEU A 90 14.73 4.94 -25.50
N ARG A 91 14.89 6.26 -25.73
CA ARG A 91 15.47 6.83 -26.95
C ARG A 91 16.94 6.42 -27.13
N ASP A 92 17.70 6.38 -26.06
CA ASP A 92 19.10 5.96 -26.09
C ASP A 92 19.28 4.43 -25.90
N LYS A 93 18.17 3.68 -25.82
CA LYS A 93 18.13 2.22 -25.69
C LYS A 93 18.77 1.67 -24.41
N HIS A 94 18.86 2.48 -23.36
CA HIS A 94 19.19 2.00 -22.02
C HIS A 94 18.13 1.04 -21.51
N LEU A 95 16.85 1.39 -21.66
CA LEU A 95 15.72 0.49 -21.48
C LEU A 95 15.24 -0.05 -22.84
N LEU A 96 14.82 -1.32 -22.88
CA LEU A 96 14.27 -1.96 -24.08
C LEU A 96 12.77 -1.73 -24.26
N GLY A 97 12.07 -1.32 -23.21
CA GLY A 97 10.65 -1.04 -23.29
C GLY A 97 10.06 -0.69 -21.93
N ALA A 98 8.80 -0.28 -21.96
CA ALA A 98 8.04 0.00 -20.77
C ALA A 98 6.55 -0.37 -20.95
N ALA A 99 5.85 -0.57 -19.83
CA ALA A 99 4.40 -0.69 -19.79
C ALA A 99 3.85 0.28 -18.74
N ILE A 100 3.05 1.24 -19.19
CA ILE A 100 2.59 2.37 -18.39
C ILE A 100 1.06 2.47 -18.47
N ASP A 101 0.40 2.32 -17.34
CA ASP A 101 -1.06 2.44 -17.21
C ASP A 101 -1.47 3.78 -16.56
N VAL A 102 -0.54 4.46 -15.91
CA VAL A 102 -0.77 5.64 -15.08
C VAL A 102 0.18 6.77 -15.46
N PHE A 103 -0.32 8.02 -15.47
CA PHE A 103 0.45 9.17 -15.94
C PHE A 103 0.40 10.31 -14.91
N PRO A 104 1.42 11.21 -14.87
CA PRO A 104 1.40 12.38 -14.01
C PRO A 104 0.23 13.33 -14.29
N GLU A 105 -0.12 13.44 -15.56
CA GLU A 105 -1.28 14.18 -16.07
C GLU A 105 -2.11 13.23 -16.94
N GLU A 106 -3.37 13.08 -16.58
CA GLU A 106 -4.31 12.19 -17.27
C GLU A 106 -5.47 13.00 -17.82
N PRO A 107 -6.02 12.64 -19.02
CA PRO A 107 -7.22 13.23 -19.55
C PRO A 107 -8.37 13.14 -18.56
N LYS A 108 -9.17 14.19 -18.42
CA LYS A 108 -10.33 14.21 -17.53
C LYS A 108 -11.57 13.57 -18.16
N GLY A 109 -11.55 13.40 -19.47
CA GLY A 109 -12.65 12.82 -20.25
C GLY A 109 -12.19 12.31 -21.61
N ASN A 110 -13.10 11.67 -22.32
CA ASN A 110 -12.80 11.04 -23.62
C ASN A 110 -12.51 12.06 -24.73
N ASP A 111 -12.89 13.31 -24.54
CA ASP A 111 -12.68 14.40 -25.54
C ASP A 111 -11.35 15.12 -25.32
N ASP A 112 -10.64 14.85 -24.24
CA ASP A 112 -9.33 15.45 -23.96
C ASP A 112 -8.23 14.71 -24.70
N GLU A 113 -7.31 15.46 -25.31
CA GLU A 113 -6.15 14.86 -25.97
C GLU A 113 -5.15 14.33 -24.93
N PHE A 114 -4.74 13.09 -25.08
CA PHE A 114 -3.65 12.51 -24.30
C PHE A 114 -2.31 12.88 -24.91
N ILE A 115 -1.54 13.68 -24.20
CA ILE A 115 -0.20 14.15 -24.59
C ILE A 115 0.84 13.47 -23.71
N SER A 116 1.74 12.72 -24.33
CA SER A 116 2.86 12.08 -23.64
C SER A 116 4.00 11.82 -24.61
N PRO A 117 5.28 12.06 -24.21
CA PRO A 117 6.45 11.72 -25.04
C PRO A 117 6.58 10.21 -25.28
N LEU A 118 5.90 9.39 -24.48
CA LEU A 118 5.95 7.93 -24.64
C LEU A 118 5.19 7.42 -25.86
N ARG A 119 4.34 8.25 -26.48
CA ARG A 119 3.58 7.88 -27.70
C ARG A 119 4.45 7.68 -28.93
N GLU A 120 5.69 8.17 -28.91
CA GLU A 120 6.62 8.03 -30.05
C GLU A 120 7.31 6.66 -30.14
N PHE A 121 7.14 5.80 -29.10
CA PHE A 121 7.88 4.54 -29.00
C PHE A 121 7.03 3.33 -29.31
N ASP A 122 7.45 2.51 -30.29
CA ASP A 122 6.79 1.24 -30.65
C ASP A 122 7.01 0.12 -29.62
N ASN A 123 7.99 0.27 -28.73
CA ASN A 123 8.34 -0.67 -27.67
C ASN A 123 7.78 -0.28 -26.29
N VAL A 124 6.75 0.57 -26.27
CA VAL A 124 6.05 0.98 -25.06
C VAL A 124 4.58 0.61 -25.16
N ILE A 125 4.07 -0.06 -24.12
CA ILE A 125 2.65 -0.35 -23.96
C ILE A 125 2.05 0.76 -23.10
N LEU A 126 1.07 1.49 -23.65
CA LEU A 126 0.30 2.51 -22.95
C LEU A 126 -1.15 2.03 -22.81
N THR A 127 -1.67 2.07 -21.59
CA THR A 127 -3.07 1.74 -21.28
C THR A 127 -3.72 2.91 -20.51
N PRO A 128 -5.05 3.11 -20.64
CA PRO A 128 -5.71 4.33 -20.14
C PRO A 128 -6.17 4.20 -18.67
N HIS A 129 -5.27 3.85 -17.76
CA HIS A 129 -5.52 3.70 -16.33
C HIS A 129 -6.68 2.75 -16.02
N ILE A 130 -6.64 1.56 -16.63
CA ILE A 130 -7.75 0.59 -16.58
C ILE A 130 -7.67 -0.39 -15.41
N GLY A 131 -6.56 -0.45 -14.66
CA GLY A 131 -6.35 -1.44 -13.61
C GLY A 131 -7.45 -1.51 -12.55
N GLY A 132 -8.07 -0.36 -12.21
CA GLY A 132 -9.21 -0.27 -11.29
C GLY A 132 -10.57 0.01 -11.97
N SER A 133 -10.64 0.10 -13.30
CA SER A 133 -11.82 0.61 -14.02
C SER A 133 -12.61 -0.46 -14.76
N THR A 134 -12.19 -1.73 -14.73
CA THR A 134 -12.93 -2.84 -15.30
C THR A 134 -14.13 -3.20 -14.40
N HIS A 135 -15.19 -3.79 -14.98
CA HIS A 135 -16.34 -4.24 -14.20
C HIS A 135 -15.93 -5.22 -13.09
N GLU A 136 -15.04 -6.18 -13.38
CA GLU A 136 -14.51 -7.13 -12.41
C GLU A 136 -13.74 -6.44 -11.29
N ALA A 137 -12.90 -5.45 -11.62
CA ALA A 137 -12.14 -4.71 -10.61
C ALA A 137 -13.08 -3.92 -9.68
N GLN A 138 -14.10 -3.26 -10.24
CA GLN A 138 -15.09 -2.51 -9.46
C GLN A 138 -15.92 -3.41 -8.54
N GLU A 139 -16.34 -4.58 -9.01
CA GLU A 139 -17.06 -5.57 -8.20
C GLU A 139 -16.18 -6.09 -7.06
N ASN A 140 -14.93 -6.47 -7.37
CA ASN A 140 -13.97 -6.97 -6.37
C ASN A 140 -13.62 -5.89 -5.33
N ILE A 141 -13.40 -4.65 -5.77
CA ILE A 141 -13.15 -3.50 -4.87
C ILE A 141 -14.37 -3.28 -3.97
N GLY A 142 -15.57 -3.27 -4.55
CA GLY A 142 -16.81 -3.08 -3.80
C GLY A 142 -16.99 -4.15 -2.72
N THR A 143 -16.76 -5.41 -3.05
CA THR A 143 -16.82 -6.53 -2.11
C THR A 143 -15.78 -6.40 -1.00
N GLU A 144 -14.52 -6.18 -1.36
CA GLU A 144 -13.42 -6.07 -0.39
C GLU A 144 -13.61 -4.89 0.56
N VAL A 145 -14.01 -3.72 0.04
CA VAL A 145 -14.25 -2.54 0.88
C VAL A 145 -15.44 -2.76 1.81
N SER A 146 -16.52 -3.37 1.30
CA SER A 146 -17.69 -3.69 2.13
C SER A 146 -17.35 -4.65 3.26
N GLU A 147 -16.60 -5.70 2.99
CA GLU A 147 -16.13 -6.65 4.02
C GLU A 147 -15.26 -5.97 5.09
N LYS A 148 -14.37 -5.05 4.69
CA LYS A 148 -13.54 -4.29 5.62
C LYS A 148 -14.38 -3.37 6.50
N LEU A 149 -15.36 -2.67 5.93
CA LEU A 149 -16.30 -1.81 6.68
C LEU A 149 -17.15 -2.60 7.66
N ILE A 150 -17.67 -3.76 7.24
CA ILE A 150 -18.41 -4.67 8.13
C ILE A 150 -17.52 -5.11 9.29
N ARG A 151 -16.29 -5.56 8.99
CA ARG A 151 -15.35 -6.00 10.02
C ARG A 151 -14.98 -4.87 10.99
N TYR A 152 -14.79 -3.65 10.50
CA TYR A 152 -14.59 -2.49 11.36
C TYR A 152 -15.81 -2.22 12.24
N SER A 153 -17.01 -2.24 11.67
CA SER A 153 -18.27 -2.06 12.42
C SER A 153 -18.48 -3.13 13.48
N ASP A 154 -18.18 -4.39 13.15
CA ASP A 154 -18.45 -5.53 14.04
C ASP A 154 -17.42 -5.65 15.17
N ASN A 155 -16.14 -5.41 14.89
CA ASN A 155 -15.08 -5.67 15.86
C ASN A 155 -13.98 -4.61 15.96
N GLY A 156 -14.07 -3.52 15.21
CA GLY A 156 -13.07 -2.44 15.24
C GLY A 156 -11.77 -2.73 14.49
N SER A 157 -11.67 -3.82 13.71
CA SER A 157 -10.47 -4.12 12.94
C SER A 157 -10.25 -3.12 11.82
N THR A 158 -9.01 -2.65 11.65
CA THR A 158 -8.60 -1.66 10.66
C THR A 158 -7.64 -2.24 9.62
N LEU A 159 -7.81 -3.51 9.28
CA LEU A 159 -6.97 -4.24 8.33
C LEU A 159 -6.87 -3.50 6.98
N SER A 160 -5.64 -3.37 6.50
CA SER A 160 -5.27 -2.67 5.27
C SER A 160 -5.57 -1.17 5.27
N ALA A 161 -5.76 -0.54 6.43
CA ALA A 161 -5.80 0.91 6.53
C ALA A 161 -4.43 1.50 6.18
N VAL A 162 -4.40 2.51 5.30
CA VAL A 162 -3.16 3.16 4.83
C VAL A 162 -2.90 4.50 5.50
N ASN A 163 -3.91 5.10 6.10
CA ASN A 163 -3.88 6.41 6.75
C ASN A 163 -4.33 6.38 8.22
N PHE A 164 -4.40 5.18 8.80
CA PHE A 164 -4.80 4.95 10.18
C PHE A 164 -4.00 3.76 10.74
N PRO A 165 -3.77 3.65 12.07
CA PRO A 165 -3.10 2.49 12.65
C PRO A 165 -3.80 1.18 12.29
N GLU A 166 -3.07 0.23 11.72
CA GLU A 166 -3.61 -1.04 11.27
C GLU A 166 -3.61 -2.06 12.39
N VAL A 167 -4.78 -2.65 12.68
CA VAL A 167 -4.93 -3.71 13.67
C VAL A 167 -5.91 -4.78 13.21
N ALA A 168 -5.53 -6.04 13.40
CA ALA A 168 -6.40 -7.20 13.27
C ALA A 168 -6.88 -7.62 14.65
N LEU A 169 -8.18 -7.58 14.88
CA LEU A 169 -8.78 -7.89 16.17
C LEU A 169 -9.52 -9.22 16.14
N PRO A 170 -9.41 -10.04 17.19
CA PRO A 170 -10.21 -11.27 17.31
C PRO A 170 -11.69 -10.94 17.55
N SER A 171 -12.54 -11.94 17.37
CA SER A 171 -13.93 -11.87 17.85
C SER A 171 -13.94 -11.68 19.39
N HIS A 172 -14.98 -11.01 19.91
CA HIS A 172 -15.13 -10.68 21.34
C HIS A 172 -16.50 -11.13 21.86
N PRO A 173 -16.84 -12.43 21.76
CA PRO A 173 -18.13 -12.93 22.24
C PRO A 173 -18.25 -12.65 23.74
N ASP A 174 -19.44 -12.21 24.17
CA ASP A 174 -19.79 -11.93 25.56
C ASP A 174 -18.99 -10.81 26.27
N MET A 175 -18.28 -9.97 25.50
CA MET A 175 -17.58 -8.80 25.98
C MET A 175 -18.20 -7.53 25.40
N HIS A 176 -17.96 -6.40 26.08
CA HIS A 176 -18.21 -5.08 25.53
C HIS A 176 -16.89 -4.49 25.05
N ARG A 177 -16.81 -4.15 23.76
CA ARG A 177 -15.61 -3.61 23.12
C ARG A 177 -15.71 -2.09 22.99
N LEU A 178 -14.71 -1.40 23.50
CA LEU A 178 -14.56 0.04 23.44
C LEU A 178 -13.44 0.39 22.48
N LEU A 179 -13.71 1.35 21.58
CA LEU A 179 -12.76 1.85 20.59
C LEU A 179 -12.39 3.29 20.96
N HIS A 180 -11.11 3.57 21.16
CA HIS A 180 -10.64 4.90 21.53
C HIS A 180 -9.48 5.35 20.64
N ILE A 181 -9.62 6.55 20.08
CA ILE A 181 -8.61 7.18 19.24
C ILE A 181 -8.05 8.38 20.03
N HIS A 182 -6.72 8.47 20.08
CA HIS A 182 -6.04 9.55 20.81
C HIS A 182 -4.80 10.03 20.04
N ARG A 183 -4.26 11.17 20.45
CA ARG A 183 -2.93 11.59 19.99
C ARG A 183 -1.86 10.66 20.56
N ASN A 184 -0.88 10.30 19.74
CA ASN A 184 0.21 9.43 20.17
C ASN A 184 1.21 10.22 21.05
N ILE A 185 0.85 10.40 22.32
CA ILE A 185 1.68 11.07 23.33
C ILE A 185 1.86 10.17 24.56
N PRO A 186 3.00 10.29 25.28
CA PRO A 186 3.25 9.50 26.48
C PRO A 186 2.17 9.68 27.56
N GLY A 187 1.82 8.59 28.25
CA GLY A 187 0.94 8.60 29.43
C GLY A 187 -0.54 8.37 29.13
N ILE A 188 -1.01 8.36 27.90
CA ILE A 188 -2.43 8.16 27.57
C ILE A 188 -2.95 6.80 28.06
N LEU A 189 -2.23 5.70 27.79
CA LEU A 189 -2.64 4.39 28.29
C LEU A 189 -2.69 4.32 29.81
N THR A 190 -1.79 5.00 30.50
CA THR A 190 -1.81 5.09 31.96
C THR A 190 -3.09 5.77 32.44
N GLN A 191 -3.49 6.88 31.82
CA GLN A 191 -4.72 7.59 32.14
C GLN A 191 -5.95 6.71 31.89
N ILE A 192 -6.03 6.07 30.74
CA ILE A 192 -7.13 5.17 30.40
C ILE A 192 -7.21 4.03 31.43
N ASN A 193 -6.12 3.33 31.70
CA ASN A 193 -6.09 2.19 32.62
C ASN A 193 -6.39 2.63 34.08
N THR A 194 -6.00 3.83 34.48
CA THR A 194 -6.34 4.40 35.79
C THR A 194 -7.85 4.58 35.90
N ILE A 195 -8.52 5.14 34.88
CA ILE A 195 -9.98 5.32 34.88
C ILE A 195 -10.69 3.97 35.09
N PHE A 196 -10.28 2.91 34.35
CA PHE A 196 -10.88 1.59 34.51
C PHE A 196 -10.64 1.02 35.90
N SER A 197 -9.41 1.14 36.42
CA SER A 197 -9.03 0.65 37.74
C SER A 197 -9.78 1.34 38.88
N GLU A 198 -9.89 2.69 38.84
CA GLU A 198 -10.60 3.48 39.86
C GLU A 198 -12.11 3.20 39.89
N ASN A 199 -12.69 2.76 38.76
CA ASN A 199 -14.09 2.37 38.65
C ASN A 199 -14.30 0.86 38.83
N GLY A 200 -13.27 0.10 39.21
CA GLY A 200 -13.38 -1.34 39.47
C GLY A 200 -13.66 -2.19 38.20
N ILE A 201 -13.41 -1.66 37.00
CA ILE A 201 -13.67 -2.33 35.74
C ILE A 201 -12.45 -3.16 35.38
N ASN A 202 -12.65 -4.46 35.21
CA ASN A 202 -11.61 -5.37 34.74
C ASN A 202 -11.47 -5.33 33.21
N ILE A 203 -10.25 -5.11 32.72
CA ILE A 203 -9.91 -5.19 31.30
C ILE A 203 -9.63 -6.65 30.95
N CYS A 204 -10.43 -7.23 30.04
CA CYS A 204 -10.28 -8.60 29.57
C CYS A 204 -9.33 -8.71 28.38
N GLY A 205 -9.22 -7.65 27.56
CA GLY A 205 -8.29 -7.55 26.44
C GLY A 205 -7.97 -6.10 26.14
N GLN A 206 -6.74 -5.84 25.73
CA GLN A 206 -6.31 -4.50 25.33
C GLN A 206 -5.36 -4.61 24.12
N TYR A 207 -5.69 -3.88 23.07
CA TYR A 207 -4.93 -3.86 21.81
C TYR A 207 -4.59 -2.42 21.50
N LEU A 208 -3.32 -2.13 21.22
CA LEU A 208 -2.84 -0.82 20.83
C LEU A 208 -2.06 -0.89 19.54
N GLN A 209 -2.38 -0.01 18.61
CA GLN A 209 -1.54 0.32 17.48
C GLN A 209 -1.37 1.83 17.37
N THR A 210 -0.18 2.26 16.96
CA THR A 210 0.14 3.68 16.84
C THR A 210 0.84 3.95 15.50
N ASN A 211 0.67 5.15 14.99
CA ASN A 211 1.57 5.77 14.02
C ASN A 211 2.21 7.02 14.66
N GLU A 212 2.81 7.91 13.88
CA GLU A 212 3.48 9.11 14.39
C GLU A 212 2.53 10.03 15.16
N ASP A 213 1.28 10.15 14.72
CA ASP A 213 0.31 11.13 15.23
C ASP A 213 -0.77 10.53 16.11
N ILE A 214 -1.20 9.30 15.82
CA ILE A 214 -2.43 8.70 16.34
C ILE A 214 -2.12 7.38 17.06
N GLY A 215 -2.73 7.21 18.24
CA GLY A 215 -2.91 5.94 18.89
C GLY A 215 -4.35 5.44 18.74
N TYR A 216 -4.52 4.18 18.44
CA TYR A 216 -5.79 3.48 18.42
C TYR A 216 -5.74 2.34 19.43
N VAL A 217 -6.50 2.50 20.50
CA VAL A 217 -6.62 1.49 21.56
C VAL A 217 -8.01 0.86 21.53
N VAL A 218 -8.06 -0.46 21.60
CA VAL A 218 -9.28 -1.25 21.69
C VAL A 218 -9.26 -2.01 23.00
N ILE A 219 -10.32 -1.89 23.79
CA ILE A 219 -10.41 -2.46 25.13
C ILE A 219 -11.66 -3.32 25.22
N ASP A 220 -11.49 -4.56 25.66
CA ASP A 220 -12.57 -5.49 25.93
C ASP A 220 -12.81 -5.56 27.44
N VAL A 221 -14.05 -5.36 27.86
CA VAL A 221 -14.52 -5.48 29.26
C VAL A 221 -15.72 -6.42 29.32
N ASN A 222 -16.07 -6.90 30.51
CA ASN A 222 -17.27 -7.70 30.70
C ASN A 222 -18.53 -6.88 30.39
N LYS A 223 -19.58 -7.53 29.83
CA LYS A 223 -20.84 -6.88 29.47
C LYS A 223 -21.52 -6.11 30.61
N GLU A 224 -21.35 -6.57 31.83
CA GLU A 224 -21.91 -5.91 33.04
C GLU A 224 -21.41 -4.47 33.25
N TYR A 225 -20.23 -4.14 32.71
CA TYR A 225 -19.64 -2.80 32.83
C TYR A 225 -19.91 -1.89 31.63
N SER A 226 -20.72 -2.32 30.67
CA SER A 226 -20.89 -1.59 29.39
C SER A 226 -21.40 -0.16 29.55
N GLN A 227 -22.27 0.11 30.54
CA GLN A 227 -22.79 1.46 30.81
C GLN A 227 -21.85 2.33 31.66
N LEU A 228 -20.98 1.71 32.45
CA LEU A 228 -20.03 2.41 33.29
C LEU A 228 -18.75 2.79 32.56
N ALA A 229 -18.43 2.04 31.49
CA ALA A 229 -17.22 2.22 30.69
C ALA A 229 -17.38 3.21 29.51
N LEU A 230 -18.60 3.67 29.24
CA LEU A 230 -18.91 4.73 28.27
C LEU A 230 -18.88 6.11 28.93
#